data_1a389cb744378618bd75ae290fb1f17e
#
_entry.id   1a389cb744378618bd75ae290fb1f17e
#
_cell.length_a   1.000
_cell.length_b   1.000
_cell.length_c   1.000
_cell.angle_alpha   90.00
_cell.angle_beta   90.00
_cell.angle_gamma   90.00
#
_symmetry.space_group_name_H-M   'P 1'
#
loop_
_entity.id
_entity.type
_entity.pdbx_description
1 polymer ?
#
loop_
_entity_poly.entity_id
_entity_poly.type
_entity_poly.pdbx_seq_one_letter_code
_entity_poly.pdbx_strand_id
1 'polypeptide(L)'
;MSLQAPIKLQKLQQALHVKAKETPEFRFYALYDKIYREDILAHAYRLTRANRGKPGVDGEDFSDIETDGVERWLGELAQALKENRYRASPVRRVYIPKPNGQQRPLGIPTIRDRVVETAAVLVLAPIFEADLQPEQSADREGRNAHEAVSQVHRLLNTGYTDVVDADRSGDFDSIPHPELMRSVARWISDRHVLALIKQWLVAPVEEDDGGGRRRRTTPAKDTKRGIPQGAPLSPLLSNLYLRRFLLGWKTWGLEERLQARIVNFADDFVICCRGTGEQAMEAMRTMMERLKLTVNEEKTTRCQIPQGRFDFLGYPFGRCYSPKTDRGTARFPDAHLHEVLGLGLQRLSVRTRNLPWAKA
;
A
#
# COMPACT_ATOMS: atom_id res chain seq x y z
N MET A 1 11.20 -17.20 16.48
CA MET A 1 10.95 -16.10 17.44
C MET A 1 9.66 -15.41 17.04
N SER A 2 8.78 -15.13 17.97
CA SER A 2 7.54 -14.39 17.69
C SER A 2 7.84 -12.98 17.24
N LEU A 3 7.23 -12.55 16.11
CA LEU A 3 7.25 -11.17 15.62
C LEU A 3 6.16 -10.30 16.27
N GLN A 4 5.58 -10.78 17.37
CA GLN A 4 4.58 -10.05 18.12
C GLN A 4 5.15 -8.74 18.68
N ALA A 5 4.41 -7.65 18.52
CA ALA A 5 4.81 -6.35 19.02
C ALA A 5 4.96 -6.35 20.55
N PRO A 6 5.97 -5.66 21.12
CA PRO A 6 6.10 -5.48 22.56
C PRO A 6 4.86 -4.85 23.18
N ILE A 7 4.50 -5.24 24.39
CA ILE A 7 3.29 -4.71 25.09
C ILE A 7 3.28 -3.17 25.17
N LYS A 8 4.44 -2.55 25.40
CA LYS A 8 4.56 -1.08 25.43
C LYS A 8 4.22 -0.45 24.07
N LEU A 9 4.60 -1.10 22.97
CA LEU A 9 4.27 -0.67 21.61
C LEU A 9 2.78 -0.87 21.32
N GLN A 10 2.21 -2.02 21.66
CA GLN A 10 0.78 -2.29 21.49
C GLN A 10 -0.09 -1.24 22.23
N LYS A 11 0.25 -0.93 23.48
CA LYS A 11 -0.45 0.13 24.25
C LYS A 11 -0.34 1.51 23.59
N LEU A 12 0.84 1.85 23.05
CA LEU A 12 1.02 3.11 22.31
C LEU A 12 0.15 3.13 21.05
N GLN A 13 0.17 2.06 20.26
CA GLN A 13 -0.63 1.94 19.03
C GLN A 13 -2.12 2.06 19.30
N GLN A 14 -2.60 1.38 20.33
CA GLN A 14 -3.99 1.48 20.76
C GLN A 14 -4.36 2.90 21.19
N ALA A 15 -3.52 3.55 21.98
CA ALA A 15 -3.78 4.92 22.44
C ALA A 15 -3.80 5.93 21.27
N LEU A 16 -2.90 5.77 20.28
CA LEU A 16 -2.88 6.61 19.09
C LEU A 16 -4.13 6.41 18.23
N HIS A 17 -4.54 5.15 18.03
CA HIS A 17 -5.74 4.81 17.26
C HIS A 17 -7.01 5.37 17.92
N VAL A 18 -7.20 5.12 19.20
CA VAL A 18 -8.35 5.60 19.97
C VAL A 18 -8.40 7.12 19.91
N LYS A 19 -7.27 7.81 20.17
CA LYS A 19 -7.22 9.28 20.11
C LYS A 19 -7.58 9.82 18.74
N ALA A 20 -7.10 9.19 17.66
CA ALA A 20 -7.42 9.58 16.30
C ALA A 20 -8.92 9.39 16.00
N LYS A 21 -9.50 8.29 16.46
CA LYS A 21 -10.90 7.94 16.22
C LYS A 21 -11.89 8.80 17.00
N GLU A 22 -11.57 9.07 18.26
CA GLU A 22 -12.43 9.86 19.16
C GLU A 22 -12.31 11.38 18.94
N THR A 23 -11.18 11.84 18.38
CA THR A 23 -10.93 13.25 18.17
C THR A 23 -10.40 13.50 16.74
N PRO A 24 -11.27 13.47 15.71
CA PRO A 24 -10.86 13.59 14.30
C PRO A 24 -10.15 14.90 13.94
N GLU A 25 -10.33 15.96 14.76
CA GLU A 25 -9.69 17.26 14.58
C GLU A 25 -8.30 17.33 15.23
N PHE A 26 -7.93 16.29 16.01
CA PHE A 26 -6.65 16.30 16.71
C PHE A 26 -5.50 16.11 15.74
N ARG A 27 -4.49 16.97 15.83
CA ARG A 27 -3.26 16.86 15.04
C ARG A 27 -2.11 16.48 15.98
N PHE A 28 -1.52 15.33 15.70
CA PHE A 28 -0.44 14.78 16.50
C PHE A 28 0.85 15.56 16.29
N TYR A 29 1.39 16.13 17.38
CA TYR A 29 2.55 17.02 17.37
C TYR A 29 3.80 16.44 18.03
N ALA A 30 3.69 15.31 18.72
CA ALA A 30 4.78 14.68 19.46
C ALA A 30 4.84 13.18 19.13
N LEU A 31 5.34 12.84 17.95
CA LEU A 31 5.46 11.47 17.43
C LEU A 31 6.91 11.11 17.13
N TYR A 32 7.75 12.08 16.81
CA TYR A 32 9.13 11.83 16.40
C TYR A 32 9.93 11.13 17.49
N ASP A 33 9.77 11.51 18.74
CA ASP A 33 10.39 10.89 19.90
C ASP A 33 9.99 9.41 20.08
N LYS A 34 8.83 9.01 19.56
CA LYS A 34 8.37 7.62 19.55
C LYS A 34 9.13 6.78 18.51
N ILE A 35 9.42 7.37 17.33
CA ILE A 35 10.08 6.65 16.22
C ILE A 35 11.47 6.17 16.64
N TYR A 36 12.24 6.98 17.41
CA TYR A 36 13.58 6.58 17.84
C TYR A 36 13.63 5.92 19.23
N ARG A 37 12.50 5.51 19.80
CA ARG A 37 12.49 4.69 21.02
C ARG A 37 13.18 3.37 20.74
N GLU A 38 14.00 2.92 21.68
CA GLU A 38 14.78 1.68 21.57
C GLU A 38 13.91 0.44 21.32
N ASP A 39 12.79 0.31 22.05
CA ASP A 39 11.85 -0.81 21.90
C ASP A 39 11.19 -0.83 20.52
N ILE A 40 10.90 0.34 19.94
CA ILE A 40 10.31 0.48 18.60
C ILE A 40 11.35 0.19 17.51
N LEU A 41 12.55 0.77 17.60
CA LEU A 41 13.62 0.49 16.65
C LEU A 41 14.05 -0.98 16.68
N ALA A 42 14.18 -1.58 17.86
CA ALA A 42 14.50 -3.00 18.00
C ALA A 42 13.40 -3.90 17.40
N HIS A 43 12.13 -3.54 17.54
CA HIS A 43 11.03 -4.27 16.91
C HIS A 43 11.02 -4.07 15.39
N ALA A 44 11.22 -2.83 14.91
CA ALA A 44 11.34 -2.50 13.50
C ALA A 44 12.50 -3.25 12.83
N TYR A 45 13.65 -3.35 13.50
CA TYR A 45 14.78 -4.15 13.02
C TYR A 45 14.39 -5.63 12.85
N ARG A 46 13.74 -6.23 13.85
CA ARG A 46 13.29 -7.65 13.77
C ARG A 46 12.33 -7.89 12.61
N LEU A 47 11.38 -6.98 12.39
CA LEU A 47 10.45 -7.04 11.26
C LEU A 47 11.19 -6.92 9.91
N THR A 48 12.09 -5.96 9.80
CA THR A 48 12.90 -5.74 8.60
C THR A 48 13.80 -6.95 8.31
N ARG A 49 14.42 -7.52 9.35
CA ARG A 49 15.27 -8.73 9.27
C ARG A 49 14.49 -9.96 8.78
N ALA A 50 13.25 -10.12 9.29
CA ALA A 50 12.39 -11.23 8.89
C ALA A 50 12.02 -11.22 7.40
N ASN A 51 11.98 -10.05 6.77
CA ASN A 51 11.71 -9.89 5.34
C ASN A 51 12.91 -10.26 4.44
N ARG A 52 14.09 -10.49 4.99
CA ARG A 52 15.30 -10.96 4.27
C ARG A 52 15.61 -10.15 3.00
N GLY A 53 15.37 -8.84 3.03
CA GLY A 53 15.62 -7.99 1.87
C GLY A 53 17.11 -7.79 1.59
N LYS A 54 17.46 -7.63 0.31
CA LYS A 54 18.84 -7.36 -0.14
C LYS A 54 19.35 -6.00 0.40
N PRO A 55 20.69 -5.81 0.51
CA PRO A 55 21.29 -4.54 0.89
C PRO A 55 20.92 -3.39 -0.04
N GLY A 56 20.98 -2.17 0.48
CA GLY A 56 20.78 -0.93 -0.27
C GLY A 56 22.00 -0.52 -1.09
N VAL A 57 22.19 0.80 -1.25
CA VAL A 57 23.33 1.38 -1.98
C VAL A 57 24.65 1.28 -1.21
N ASP A 58 24.59 1.18 0.12
CA ASP A 58 25.70 1.03 1.04
C ASP A 58 26.33 -0.36 1.01
N GLY A 59 25.60 -1.36 0.54
CA GLY A 59 26.04 -2.75 0.51
C GLY A 59 25.98 -3.45 1.87
N GLU A 60 25.61 -2.73 2.96
CA GLU A 60 25.49 -3.29 4.30
C GLU A 60 24.35 -4.31 4.36
N ASP A 61 24.62 -5.52 4.80
CA ASP A 61 23.62 -6.55 4.99
C ASP A 61 23.34 -6.85 6.48
N PHE A 62 22.42 -7.76 6.75
CA PHE A 62 22.06 -8.10 8.13
C PHE A 62 23.17 -8.86 8.86
N SER A 63 24.03 -9.61 8.14
CA SER A 63 25.13 -10.34 8.76
C SER A 63 26.24 -9.38 9.21
N ASP A 64 26.47 -8.31 8.46
CA ASP A 64 27.40 -7.26 8.85
C ASP A 64 26.96 -6.60 10.16
N ILE A 65 25.70 -6.19 10.22
CA ILE A 65 25.10 -5.57 11.42
C ILE A 65 25.12 -6.53 12.63
N GLU A 66 24.82 -7.82 12.41
CA GLU A 66 24.85 -8.83 13.47
C GLU A 66 26.26 -9.09 13.98
N THR A 67 27.26 -9.06 13.11
CA THR A 67 28.69 -9.20 13.47
C THR A 67 29.19 -7.98 14.25
N ASP A 68 28.79 -6.79 13.84
CA ASP A 68 29.17 -5.53 14.49
C ASP A 68 28.42 -5.27 15.82
N GLY A 69 27.33 -5.97 16.06
CA GLY A 69 26.49 -5.86 17.25
C GLY A 69 25.25 -5.01 17.05
N VAL A 70 24.11 -5.68 16.98
CA VAL A 70 22.78 -5.07 16.71
C VAL A 70 22.42 -3.97 17.70
N GLU A 71 22.70 -4.18 19.00
CA GLU A 71 22.38 -3.20 20.05
C GLU A 71 23.15 -1.89 19.88
N ARG A 72 24.47 -1.98 19.57
CA ARG A 72 25.30 -0.83 19.28
C ARG A 72 24.78 -0.08 18.05
N TRP A 73 24.52 -0.81 16.96
CA TRP A 73 24.03 -0.24 15.70
C TRP A 73 22.68 0.48 15.89
N LEU A 74 21.74 -0.11 16.66
CA LEU A 74 20.46 0.52 16.99
C LEU A 74 20.64 1.75 17.88
N GLY A 75 21.57 1.70 18.83
CA GLY A 75 21.91 2.85 19.69
C GLY A 75 22.45 4.04 18.89
N GLU A 76 23.36 3.78 17.95
CA GLU A 76 23.89 4.80 17.02
C GLU A 76 22.79 5.39 16.12
N LEU A 77 21.88 4.55 15.64
CA LEU A 77 20.73 4.99 14.85
C LEU A 77 19.77 5.84 15.65
N ALA A 78 19.44 5.43 16.88
CA ALA A 78 18.61 6.20 17.81
C ALA A 78 19.22 7.57 18.12
N GLN A 79 20.53 7.61 18.37
CA GLN A 79 21.24 8.86 18.63
C GLN A 79 21.26 9.77 17.41
N ALA A 80 21.49 9.23 16.21
CA ALA A 80 21.45 10.01 14.98
C ALA A 80 20.06 10.65 14.73
N LEU A 81 18.98 9.92 15.03
CA LEU A 81 17.62 10.44 14.96
C LEU A 81 17.40 11.52 16.01
N LYS A 82 17.72 11.25 17.27
CA LYS A 82 17.56 12.19 18.40
C LYS A 82 18.26 13.52 18.15
N GLU A 83 19.45 13.48 17.56
CA GLU A 83 20.24 14.67 17.24
C GLU A 83 19.90 15.28 15.87
N ASN A 84 18.88 14.79 15.18
CA ASN A 84 18.51 15.24 13.83
C ASN A 84 19.65 15.10 12.78
N ARG A 85 20.59 14.19 13.00
CA ARG A 85 21.69 13.88 12.06
C ARG A 85 21.32 12.82 11.03
N TYR A 86 20.23 12.08 11.26
CA TYR A 86 19.76 11.11 10.28
C TYR A 86 19.43 11.78 8.94
N ARG A 87 19.86 11.16 7.86
CA ARG A 87 19.51 11.53 6.48
C ARG A 87 19.18 10.26 5.71
N ALA A 88 18.10 10.32 4.93
CA ALA A 88 17.73 9.22 4.04
C ALA A 88 18.79 9.01 2.96
N SER A 89 19.19 7.77 2.76
CA SER A 89 20.14 7.37 1.73
C SER A 89 19.46 7.29 0.36
N PRO A 90 20.23 7.28 -0.74
CA PRO A 90 19.68 6.93 -2.04
C PRO A 90 19.06 5.53 -2.05
N VAL A 91 18.07 5.33 -2.88
CA VAL A 91 17.41 4.02 -3.09
C VAL A 91 18.11 3.29 -4.23
N ARG A 92 18.51 2.04 -4.03
CA ARG A 92 19.08 1.22 -5.09
C ARG A 92 17.98 0.71 -6.02
N ARG A 93 18.06 1.06 -7.31
CA ARG A 93 17.13 0.60 -8.33
C ARG A 93 17.43 -0.82 -8.78
N VAL A 94 16.40 -1.64 -8.81
CA VAL A 94 16.44 -3.00 -9.36
C VAL A 94 15.19 -3.20 -10.21
N TYR A 95 15.33 -3.91 -11.33
CA TYR A 95 14.22 -4.24 -12.20
C TYR A 95 13.80 -5.69 -12.03
N ILE A 96 12.50 -5.91 -11.79
CA ILE A 96 11.92 -7.25 -11.66
C ILE A 96 11.05 -7.52 -12.89
N PRO A 97 11.28 -8.63 -13.63
CA PRO A 97 10.47 -8.96 -14.79
C PRO A 97 9.01 -9.24 -14.39
N LYS A 98 8.06 -8.67 -15.14
CA LYS A 98 6.64 -8.97 -15.06
C LYS A 98 6.30 -10.13 -15.99
N PRO A 99 5.18 -10.85 -15.76
CA PRO A 99 4.73 -11.94 -16.67
C PRO A 99 4.51 -11.51 -18.12
N ASN A 100 4.22 -10.23 -18.36
CA ASN A 100 4.02 -9.66 -19.69
C ASN A 100 5.31 -9.16 -20.38
N GLY A 101 6.48 -9.50 -19.85
CA GLY A 101 7.79 -9.07 -20.37
C GLY A 101 8.23 -7.66 -19.99
N GLN A 102 7.36 -6.84 -19.42
CA GLN A 102 7.72 -5.53 -18.89
C GLN A 102 8.53 -5.67 -17.60
N GLN A 103 9.30 -4.65 -17.26
CA GLN A 103 10.04 -4.60 -16.02
C GLN A 103 9.35 -3.71 -15.00
N ARG A 104 9.31 -4.17 -13.73
CA ARG A 104 8.86 -3.36 -12.60
C ARG A 104 10.08 -2.74 -11.94
N PRO A 105 10.20 -1.40 -11.90
CA PRO A 105 11.26 -0.75 -11.16
C PRO A 105 11.00 -0.87 -9.65
N LEU A 106 11.94 -1.46 -8.91
CA LEU A 106 11.88 -1.57 -7.45
C LEU A 106 13.00 -0.73 -6.85
N GLY A 107 12.70 0.07 -5.85
CA GLY A 107 13.67 0.80 -5.06
C GLY A 107 13.98 0.05 -3.77
N ILE A 108 15.24 -0.26 -3.52
CA ILE A 108 15.69 -0.92 -2.30
C ILE A 108 16.38 0.12 -1.41
N PRO A 109 15.73 0.60 -0.31
CA PRO A 109 16.38 1.45 0.68
C PRO A 109 17.46 0.69 1.45
N THR A 110 18.38 1.38 2.08
CA THR A 110 19.35 0.78 3.00
C THR A 110 18.63 0.07 4.17
N ILE A 111 19.28 -0.84 4.86
CA ILE A 111 18.70 -1.49 6.05
C ILE A 111 18.36 -0.43 7.09
N ARG A 112 19.23 0.54 7.25
CA ARG A 112 19.06 1.69 8.13
C ARG A 112 17.77 2.45 7.84
N ASP A 113 17.54 2.79 6.58
CA ASP A 113 16.32 3.51 6.16
C ASP A 113 15.07 2.64 6.34
N ARG A 114 15.15 1.36 5.98
CA ARG A 114 14.02 0.42 6.19
C ARG A 114 13.62 0.28 7.66
N VAL A 115 14.59 0.27 8.57
CA VAL A 115 14.31 0.20 10.02
C VAL A 115 13.62 1.48 10.49
N VAL A 116 14.09 2.66 10.08
CA VAL A 116 13.46 3.94 10.46
C VAL A 116 12.07 4.09 9.83
N GLU A 117 11.90 3.73 8.57
CA GLU A 117 10.60 3.74 7.90
C GLU A 117 9.62 2.76 8.57
N THR A 118 10.08 1.55 8.91
CA THR A 118 9.26 0.57 9.64
C THR A 118 8.87 1.10 11.02
N ALA A 119 9.80 1.73 11.74
CA ALA A 119 9.49 2.39 13.02
C ALA A 119 8.47 3.52 12.85
N ALA A 120 8.59 4.31 11.78
CA ALA A 120 7.60 5.33 11.45
C ALA A 120 6.21 4.71 11.14
N VAL A 121 6.16 3.62 10.39
CA VAL A 121 4.91 2.87 10.12
C VAL A 121 4.28 2.39 11.42
N LEU A 122 5.06 1.79 12.34
CA LEU A 122 4.54 1.31 13.63
C LEU A 122 3.88 2.41 14.47
N VAL A 123 4.33 3.66 14.31
CA VAL A 123 3.78 4.83 15.02
C VAL A 123 2.63 5.48 14.25
N LEU A 124 2.72 5.58 12.92
CA LEU A 124 1.77 6.35 12.10
C LEU A 124 0.56 5.53 11.65
N ALA A 125 0.74 4.23 11.40
CA ALA A 125 -0.34 3.38 10.90
C ALA A 125 -1.59 3.39 11.79
N PRO A 126 -1.51 3.31 13.12
CA PRO A 126 -2.70 3.37 13.98
C PRO A 126 -3.50 4.66 13.85
N ILE A 127 -2.82 5.78 13.57
CA ILE A 127 -3.46 7.09 13.39
C ILE A 127 -4.21 7.12 12.05
N PHE A 128 -3.55 6.71 10.97
CA PHE A 128 -4.15 6.74 9.64
C PHE A 128 -5.25 5.67 9.49
N GLU A 129 -5.08 4.49 10.13
CA GLU A 129 -6.09 3.43 10.14
C GLU A 129 -7.45 3.92 10.65
N ALA A 130 -7.47 4.83 11.61
CA ALA A 130 -8.70 5.41 12.15
C ALA A 130 -9.53 6.17 11.11
N ASP A 131 -8.91 6.58 9.99
CA ASP A 131 -9.48 7.41 8.93
C ASP A 131 -9.61 6.68 7.57
N LEU A 132 -8.98 5.51 7.40
CA LEU A 132 -9.09 4.74 6.16
C LEU A 132 -10.51 4.23 5.95
N GLN A 133 -10.90 4.17 4.66
CA GLN A 133 -12.25 3.76 4.29
C GLN A 133 -12.41 2.22 4.33
N PRO A 134 -13.61 1.70 4.62
CA PRO A 134 -13.87 0.26 4.68
C PRO A 134 -13.57 -0.49 3.38
N GLU A 135 -13.64 0.19 2.23
CA GLU A 135 -13.39 -0.37 0.91
C GLU A 135 -11.91 -0.66 0.64
N GLN A 136 -10.99 -0.07 1.42
CA GLN A 136 -9.55 -0.31 1.32
C GLN A 136 -9.17 -1.57 2.08
N SER A 137 -8.67 -2.59 1.39
CA SER A 137 -8.37 -3.89 2.00
C SER A 137 -6.88 -4.24 2.00
N ALA A 138 -6.05 -3.61 1.17
CA ALA A 138 -4.63 -3.92 1.11
C ALA A 138 -3.83 -3.20 2.21
N ASP A 139 -2.75 -3.86 2.65
CA ASP A 139 -1.76 -3.29 3.58
C ASP A 139 -2.37 -2.79 4.89
N ARG A 140 -3.42 -3.47 5.37
CA ARG A 140 -4.13 -3.20 6.61
C ARG A 140 -4.19 -4.45 7.49
N GLU A 141 -4.06 -4.25 8.79
CA GLU A 141 -4.16 -5.34 9.76
C GLU A 141 -5.57 -5.96 9.75
N GLY A 142 -5.65 -7.29 9.78
CA GLY A 142 -6.91 -8.01 9.76
C GLY A 142 -7.65 -8.00 8.42
N ARG A 143 -7.09 -7.39 7.36
CA ARG A 143 -7.64 -7.36 6.00
C ARG A 143 -6.81 -8.21 5.04
N ASN A 144 -7.46 -8.79 4.05
CA ASN A 144 -6.79 -9.64 3.08
C ASN A 144 -7.47 -9.58 1.69
N ALA A 145 -6.78 -10.11 0.69
CA ALA A 145 -7.28 -10.14 -0.69
C ALA A 145 -8.54 -11.01 -0.84
N HIS A 146 -8.67 -12.05 -0.02
CA HIS A 146 -9.85 -12.91 -0.03
C HIS A 146 -11.14 -12.16 0.35
N GLU A 147 -11.07 -11.24 1.31
CA GLU A 147 -12.22 -10.38 1.67
C GLU A 147 -12.64 -9.50 0.49
N ALA A 148 -11.68 -8.88 -0.21
CA ALA A 148 -11.95 -8.05 -1.38
C ALA A 148 -12.61 -8.89 -2.51
N VAL A 149 -12.07 -10.08 -2.82
CA VAL A 149 -12.63 -11.01 -3.79
C VAL A 149 -14.04 -11.46 -3.39
N SER A 150 -14.26 -11.80 -2.10
CA SER A 150 -15.58 -12.20 -1.58
C SER A 150 -16.59 -11.04 -1.64
N GLN A 151 -16.14 -9.81 -1.46
CA GLN A 151 -16.99 -8.62 -1.59
C GLN A 151 -17.44 -8.42 -3.03
N VAL A 152 -16.54 -8.54 -4.01
CA VAL A 152 -16.89 -8.50 -5.45
C VAL A 152 -17.92 -9.58 -5.77
N HIS A 153 -17.66 -10.81 -5.36
CA HIS A 153 -18.59 -11.94 -5.54
C HIS A 153 -19.99 -11.65 -4.99
N ARG A 154 -20.07 -11.11 -3.77
CA ARG A 154 -21.36 -10.72 -3.13
C ARG A 154 -22.08 -9.64 -3.93
N LEU A 155 -21.36 -8.61 -4.38
CA LEU A 155 -21.95 -7.54 -5.18
C LEU A 155 -22.54 -8.05 -6.49
N LEU A 156 -21.81 -8.89 -7.23
CA LEU A 156 -22.30 -9.50 -8.47
C LEU A 156 -23.58 -10.32 -8.22
N ASN A 157 -23.63 -11.12 -7.16
CA ASN A 157 -24.80 -11.93 -6.80
C ASN A 157 -26.00 -11.10 -6.33
N THR A 158 -25.76 -9.84 -5.91
CA THR A 158 -26.84 -8.90 -5.52
C THR A 158 -27.25 -7.95 -6.65
N GLY A 159 -26.82 -8.20 -7.89
CA GLY A 159 -27.26 -7.47 -9.08
C GLY A 159 -26.37 -6.30 -9.51
N TYR A 160 -25.19 -6.13 -8.90
CA TYR A 160 -24.19 -5.15 -9.34
C TYR A 160 -23.30 -5.75 -10.43
N THR A 161 -23.89 -6.02 -11.61
CA THR A 161 -23.29 -6.81 -12.67
C THR A 161 -22.64 -6.00 -13.78
N ASP A 162 -22.73 -4.68 -13.74
CA ASP A 162 -22.06 -3.76 -14.65
C ASP A 162 -20.77 -3.28 -13.96
N VAL A 163 -19.62 -3.78 -14.37
CA VAL A 163 -18.36 -3.63 -13.64
C VAL A 163 -17.40 -2.76 -14.43
N VAL A 164 -16.84 -1.76 -13.78
CA VAL A 164 -15.66 -1.03 -14.23
C VAL A 164 -14.45 -1.62 -13.54
N ASP A 165 -13.60 -2.30 -14.31
CA ASP A 165 -12.30 -2.80 -13.89
C ASP A 165 -11.27 -1.71 -14.21
N ALA A 166 -10.69 -1.13 -13.19
CA ALA A 166 -9.83 0.03 -13.34
C ALA A 166 -8.41 -0.25 -12.80
N ASP A 167 -7.44 -0.06 -13.70
CA ASP A 167 -6.00 -0.12 -13.38
C ASP A 167 -5.44 1.31 -13.34
N ARG A 168 -4.74 1.63 -12.28
CA ARG A 168 -4.02 2.90 -12.19
C ARG A 168 -2.63 2.77 -12.80
N SER A 169 -2.30 3.63 -13.73
CA SER A 169 -1.00 3.68 -14.36
C SER A 169 0.04 4.26 -13.42
N GLY A 170 1.08 3.47 -13.08
CA GLY A 170 2.21 3.97 -12.28
C GLY A 170 1.80 4.52 -10.91
N ASP A 171 0.99 3.77 -10.17
CA ASP A 171 0.38 4.16 -8.90
C ASP A 171 1.31 4.90 -7.95
N PHE A 172 2.43 4.24 -7.63
CA PHE A 172 3.42 4.84 -6.74
C PHE A 172 4.15 6.02 -7.41
N ASP A 173 4.27 6.03 -8.72
CA ASP A 173 5.04 7.06 -9.46
C ASP A 173 4.21 8.32 -9.75
N SER A 174 2.87 8.23 -9.67
CA SER A 174 1.95 9.32 -10.04
C SER A 174 1.51 10.21 -8.88
N ILE A 175 1.63 9.77 -7.63
CA ILE A 175 1.12 10.48 -6.45
C ILE A 175 1.85 11.83 -6.26
N PRO A 176 1.16 12.98 -6.30
CA PRO A 176 1.80 14.28 -6.14
C PRO A 176 2.16 14.57 -4.68
N HIS A 177 3.42 14.93 -4.43
CA HIS A 177 3.93 15.18 -3.08
C HIS A 177 3.19 16.28 -2.31
N PRO A 178 2.84 17.45 -2.90
CA PRO A 178 2.15 18.49 -2.17
C PRO A 178 0.79 18.05 -1.62
N GLU A 179 0.02 17.32 -2.43
CA GLU A 179 -1.29 16.81 -2.08
C GLU A 179 -1.21 15.66 -1.06
N LEU A 180 -0.23 14.77 -1.23
CA LEU A 180 0.05 13.71 -0.26
C LEU A 180 0.42 14.31 1.10
N MET A 181 1.35 15.28 1.12
CA MET A 181 1.77 15.93 2.36
C MET A 181 0.64 16.70 3.05
N ARG A 182 -0.35 17.25 2.30
CA ARG A 182 -1.56 17.81 2.91
C ARG A 182 -2.40 16.73 3.58
N SER A 183 -2.50 15.53 2.98
CA SER A 183 -3.22 14.40 3.59
C SER A 183 -2.53 13.94 4.88
N VAL A 184 -1.19 13.86 4.88
CA VAL A 184 -0.40 13.56 6.08
C VAL A 184 -0.59 14.67 7.13
N ALA A 185 -0.46 15.95 6.74
CA ALA A 185 -0.52 17.09 7.63
C ALA A 185 -1.91 17.33 8.25
N ARG A 186 -2.96 16.70 7.72
CA ARG A 186 -4.28 16.68 8.36
C ARG A 186 -4.20 16.05 9.76
N TRP A 187 -3.41 15.00 9.92
CA TRP A 187 -3.26 14.24 11.15
C TRP A 187 -1.98 14.57 11.92
N ILE A 188 -0.93 14.92 11.22
CA ILE A 188 0.42 15.09 11.78
C ILE A 188 0.84 16.54 11.68
N SER A 189 1.15 17.17 12.83
CA SER A 189 1.77 18.49 12.89
C SER A 189 3.21 18.44 13.40
N ASP A 190 3.72 17.24 13.74
CA ASP A 190 5.12 17.04 14.12
C ASP A 190 6.04 17.35 12.94
N ARG A 191 6.80 18.44 13.05
CA ARG A 191 7.69 18.93 11.99
C ARG A 191 8.78 17.92 11.60
N HIS A 192 9.27 17.16 12.57
CA HIS A 192 10.36 16.21 12.34
C HIS A 192 9.84 14.97 11.60
N VAL A 193 8.65 14.49 11.93
CA VAL A 193 7.98 13.42 11.18
C VAL A 193 7.68 13.86 9.75
N LEU A 194 7.15 15.06 9.56
CA LEU A 194 6.89 15.61 8.22
C LEU A 194 8.20 15.77 7.41
N ALA A 195 9.29 16.16 8.06
CA ALA A 195 10.60 16.26 7.43
C ALA A 195 11.16 14.89 7.01
N LEU A 196 10.99 13.84 7.85
CA LEU A 196 11.38 12.47 7.50
C LEU A 196 10.63 11.98 6.26
N ILE A 197 9.30 12.10 6.26
CA ILE A 197 8.49 11.68 5.11
C ILE A 197 8.94 12.40 3.84
N LYS A 198 9.18 13.72 3.90
CA LYS A 198 9.70 14.47 2.75
C LYS A 198 11.06 13.97 2.28
N GLN A 199 11.97 13.62 3.18
CA GLN A 199 13.28 13.09 2.81
C GLN A 199 13.13 11.78 2.02
N TRP A 200 12.30 10.85 2.48
CA TRP A 200 12.08 9.58 1.79
C TRP A 200 11.39 9.75 0.44
N LEU A 201 10.41 10.66 0.33
CA LEU A 201 9.74 10.94 -0.94
C LEU A 201 10.66 11.50 -2.03
N VAL A 202 11.70 12.26 -1.63
CA VAL A 202 12.64 12.87 -2.58
C VAL A 202 14.01 12.19 -2.59
N ALA A 203 14.13 11.03 -1.95
CA ALA A 203 15.38 10.28 -1.93
C ALA A 203 15.89 10.02 -3.35
N PRO A 204 17.17 10.24 -3.62
CA PRO A 204 17.75 9.94 -4.93
C PRO A 204 17.65 8.45 -5.25
N VAL A 205 17.65 8.14 -6.54
CA VAL A 205 17.71 6.76 -7.04
C VAL A 205 19.09 6.53 -7.63
N GLU A 206 19.73 5.43 -7.23
CA GLU A 206 20.97 4.97 -7.83
C GLU A 206 20.72 3.70 -8.64
N GLU A 207 21.19 3.73 -9.88
CA GLU A 207 21.14 2.61 -10.83
C GLU A 207 22.55 2.19 -11.23
N ASP A 208 22.74 0.90 -11.39
CA ASP A 208 23.96 0.35 -12.00
C ASP A 208 23.74 0.31 -13.53
N ASP A 209 24.66 0.89 -14.31
CA ASP A 209 24.58 0.93 -15.77
C ASP A 209 25.05 -0.38 -16.44
N GLY A 210 25.32 -1.43 -15.65
CA GLY A 210 25.82 -2.72 -16.12
C GLY A 210 27.33 -2.71 -16.42
N GLY A 211 27.98 -1.55 -16.40
CA GLY A 211 29.43 -1.37 -16.58
C GLY A 211 30.16 -1.04 -15.27
N GLY A 212 29.50 -1.21 -14.13
CA GLY A 212 30.04 -0.92 -12.80
C GLY A 212 30.03 0.58 -12.43
N ARG A 213 29.44 1.44 -13.24
CA ARG A 213 29.21 2.85 -12.92
C ARG A 213 27.81 3.01 -12.32
N ARG A 214 27.74 3.71 -11.18
CA ARG A 214 26.47 4.06 -10.55
C ARG A 214 26.01 5.42 -11.03
N ARG A 215 24.82 5.46 -11.63
CA ARG A 215 24.13 6.70 -12.02
C ARG A 215 23.15 7.09 -10.94
N ARG A 216 23.26 8.31 -10.44
CA ARG A 216 22.35 8.88 -9.45
C ARG A 216 21.39 9.85 -10.12
N THR A 217 20.09 9.70 -9.86
CA THR A 217 19.03 10.54 -10.40
C THR A 217 18.07 10.99 -9.30
N THR A 218 17.32 12.05 -9.53
CA THR A 218 16.36 12.65 -8.58
C THR A 218 14.96 12.81 -9.19
N PRO A 219 14.39 11.80 -9.86
CA PRO A 219 13.16 11.97 -10.63
C PRO A 219 11.97 12.43 -9.75
N ALA A 220 11.83 11.87 -8.56
CA ALA A 220 10.75 12.23 -7.65
C ALA A 220 10.89 13.66 -7.07
N LYS A 221 12.11 14.14 -6.88
CA LYS A 221 12.38 15.51 -6.46
C LYS A 221 12.04 16.51 -7.59
N ASP A 222 12.42 16.18 -8.81
CA ASP A 222 12.27 17.05 -9.96
C ASP A 222 10.82 17.18 -10.39
N THR A 223 10.08 16.06 -10.42
CA THR A 223 8.66 16.03 -10.76
C THR A 223 7.74 16.40 -9.61
N LYS A 224 8.22 16.35 -8.35
CA LYS A 224 7.45 16.43 -7.10
C LYS A 224 6.31 15.39 -7.06
N ARG A 225 6.60 14.21 -7.61
CA ARG A 225 5.68 13.07 -7.70
C ARG A 225 6.40 11.77 -7.38
N GLY A 226 5.62 10.79 -6.99
CA GLY A 226 6.05 9.42 -6.80
C GLY A 226 6.39 9.08 -5.36
N ILE A 227 6.14 7.82 -5.02
CA ILE A 227 6.52 7.20 -3.75
C ILE A 227 7.43 6.02 -4.09
N PRO A 228 8.57 5.82 -3.41
CA PRO A 228 9.50 4.75 -3.72
C PRO A 228 8.84 3.37 -3.64
N GLN A 229 8.79 2.62 -4.76
CA GLN A 229 8.29 1.25 -4.76
C GLN A 229 9.25 0.34 -4.02
N GLY A 230 8.79 -0.30 -2.94
CA GLY A 230 9.59 -1.20 -2.10
C GLY A 230 10.03 -0.61 -0.76
N ALA A 231 9.76 0.65 -0.49
CA ALA A 231 9.98 1.26 0.82
C ALA A 231 8.84 0.88 1.79
N PRO A 232 9.13 0.60 3.07
CA PRO A 232 8.13 0.15 4.06
C PRO A 232 6.97 1.13 4.29
N LEU A 233 7.22 2.42 4.15
CA LEU A 233 6.20 3.45 4.37
C LEU A 233 5.26 3.65 3.17
N SER A 234 5.67 3.25 1.97
CA SER A 234 4.96 3.56 0.73
C SER A 234 3.53 3.02 0.66
N PRO A 235 3.22 1.79 1.08
CA PRO A 235 1.85 1.29 1.09
C PRO A 235 0.92 2.13 1.98
N LEU A 236 1.39 2.53 3.15
CA LEU A 236 0.62 3.37 4.07
C LEU A 236 0.30 4.74 3.47
N LEU A 237 1.28 5.37 2.81
CA LEU A 237 1.10 6.66 2.15
C LEU A 237 0.17 6.56 0.92
N SER A 238 0.27 5.48 0.14
CA SER A 238 -0.62 5.21 -0.98
C SER A 238 -2.06 5.07 -0.51
N ASN A 239 -2.31 4.26 0.52
CA ASN A 239 -3.63 4.11 1.13
C ASN A 239 -4.20 5.43 1.65
N LEU A 240 -3.37 6.24 2.33
CA LEU A 240 -3.78 7.55 2.82
C LEU A 240 -4.17 8.50 1.67
N TYR A 241 -3.48 8.42 0.53
CA TYR A 241 -3.81 9.23 -0.63
C TYR A 241 -5.08 8.75 -1.33
N LEU A 242 -5.22 7.45 -1.56
CA LEU A 242 -6.38 6.85 -2.20
C LEU A 242 -7.67 7.01 -1.38
N ARG A 243 -7.57 7.09 -0.05
CA ARG A 243 -8.69 7.46 0.80
C ARG A 243 -9.46 8.68 0.29
N ARG A 244 -8.77 9.66 -0.30
CA ARG A 244 -9.40 10.87 -0.85
C ARG A 244 -10.37 10.56 -2.00
N PHE A 245 -10.04 9.58 -2.83
CA PHE A 245 -10.92 9.10 -3.89
C PHE A 245 -12.19 8.46 -3.30
N LEU A 246 -12.02 7.53 -2.37
CA LEU A 246 -13.14 6.82 -1.77
C LEU A 246 -14.05 7.74 -0.95
N LEU A 247 -13.44 8.63 -0.16
CA LEU A 247 -14.21 9.62 0.58
C LEU A 247 -14.97 10.58 -0.35
N GLY A 248 -14.31 11.05 -1.42
CA GLY A 248 -14.94 11.89 -2.43
C GLY A 248 -16.11 11.19 -3.11
N TRP A 249 -15.96 9.90 -3.45
CA TRP A 249 -17.01 9.08 -4.05
C TRP A 249 -18.29 9.08 -3.19
N LYS A 250 -18.13 8.88 -1.89
CA LYS A 250 -19.22 8.94 -0.92
C LYS A 250 -19.79 10.36 -0.74
N THR A 251 -18.91 11.35 -0.54
CA THR A 251 -19.30 12.73 -0.28
C THR A 251 -20.07 13.35 -1.45
N TRP A 252 -19.77 12.94 -2.70
CA TRP A 252 -20.51 13.39 -3.87
C TRP A 252 -21.78 12.57 -4.13
N GLY A 253 -22.13 11.65 -3.24
CA GLY A 253 -23.31 10.79 -3.35
C GLY A 253 -23.28 9.87 -4.57
N LEU A 254 -22.08 9.57 -5.12
CA LEU A 254 -21.94 8.73 -6.32
C LEU A 254 -22.35 7.29 -6.04
N GLU A 255 -22.14 6.84 -4.82
CA GLU A 255 -22.49 5.49 -4.38
C GLU A 255 -23.99 5.20 -4.51
N GLU A 256 -24.83 6.13 -4.08
CA GLU A 256 -26.29 6.04 -4.16
C GLU A 256 -26.81 6.45 -5.54
N ARG A 257 -26.33 7.57 -6.07
CA ARG A 257 -26.80 8.14 -7.34
C ARG A 257 -26.55 7.20 -8.52
N LEU A 258 -25.38 6.54 -8.53
CA LEU A 258 -25.00 5.61 -9.60
C LEU A 258 -25.24 4.16 -9.20
N GLN A 259 -25.78 3.88 -8.03
CA GLN A 259 -25.87 2.51 -7.50
C GLN A 259 -24.55 1.76 -7.75
N ALA A 260 -23.44 2.36 -7.31
CA ALA A 260 -22.08 1.93 -7.64
C ALA A 260 -21.24 1.73 -6.38
N ARG A 261 -20.70 0.54 -6.17
CA ARG A 261 -19.92 0.14 -5.01
C ARG A 261 -18.47 -0.11 -5.43
N ILE A 262 -17.53 0.50 -4.71
CA ILE A 262 -16.08 0.31 -4.95
C ILE A 262 -15.57 -0.83 -4.09
N VAL A 263 -14.71 -1.67 -4.66
CA VAL A 263 -13.86 -2.62 -3.94
C VAL A 263 -12.42 -2.36 -4.34
N ASN A 264 -11.58 -2.06 -3.37
CA ASN A 264 -10.19 -1.71 -3.60
C ASN A 264 -9.22 -2.63 -2.87
N PHE A 265 -8.17 -3.02 -3.55
CA PHE A 265 -7.02 -3.72 -2.98
C PHE A 265 -5.72 -3.19 -3.59
N ALA A 266 -5.00 -2.36 -2.86
CA ALA A 266 -3.80 -1.64 -3.31
C ALA A 266 -4.08 -0.80 -4.58
N ASP A 267 -3.36 -1.12 -5.65
CA ASP A 267 -3.47 -0.52 -6.98
C ASP A 267 -4.68 -1.03 -7.79
N ASP A 268 -5.18 -2.20 -7.48
CA ASP A 268 -6.32 -2.80 -8.16
C ASP A 268 -7.64 -2.33 -7.52
N PHE A 269 -8.60 -1.85 -8.31
CA PHE A 269 -9.95 -1.61 -7.82
C PHE A 269 -11.00 -1.84 -8.90
N VAL A 270 -12.18 -2.23 -8.45
CA VAL A 270 -13.34 -2.39 -9.30
C VAL A 270 -14.51 -1.55 -8.78
N ILE A 271 -15.33 -1.05 -9.70
CA ILE A 271 -16.58 -0.38 -9.38
C ILE A 271 -17.71 -1.24 -9.91
N CYS A 272 -18.45 -1.87 -9.00
CA CYS A 272 -19.58 -2.71 -9.34
C CYS A 272 -20.85 -1.86 -9.34
N CYS A 273 -21.60 -1.85 -10.45
CA CYS A 273 -22.77 -0.98 -10.69
C CYS A 273 -24.01 -1.77 -11.07
N ARG A 274 -25.16 -1.13 -10.95
CA ARG A 274 -26.45 -1.63 -11.45
C ARG A 274 -26.86 -0.92 -12.75
N GLY A 275 -26.14 -1.24 -13.85
CA GLY A 275 -26.44 -0.68 -15.19
C GLY A 275 -25.95 0.74 -15.44
N THR A 276 -25.09 1.29 -14.57
CA THR A 276 -24.57 2.66 -14.64
C THR A 276 -23.06 2.70 -14.81
N GLY A 277 -22.46 1.64 -15.33
CA GLY A 277 -21.01 1.50 -15.45
C GLY A 277 -20.32 2.58 -16.26
N GLU A 278 -20.97 3.08 -17.34
CA GLU A 278 -20.44 4.18 -18.15
C GLU A 278 -20.33 5.48 -17.34
N GLN A 279 -21.41 5.85 -16.65
CA GLN A 279 -21.43 7.05 -15.79
C GLN A 279 -20.48 6.91 -14.61
N ALA A 280 -20.32 5.69 -14.07
CA ALA A 280 -19.37 5.42 -13.00
C ALA A 280 -17.92 5.55 -13.48
N MET A 281 -17.62 5.09 -14.68
CA MET A 281 -16.29 5.22 -15.30
C MET A 281 -15.93 6.69 -15.57
N GLU A 282 -16.88 7.48 -16.09
CA GLU A 282 -16.69 8.92 -16.31
C GLU A 282 -16.48 9.69 -15.00
N ALA A 283 -17.29 9.40 -13.99
CA ALA A 283 -17.14 9.98 -12.65
C ALA A 283 -15.78 9.61 -12.01
N MET A 284 -15.34 8.38 -12.16
CA MET A 284 -14.03 7.90 -11.71
C MET A 284 -12.92 8.69 -12.39
N ARG A 285 -12.93 8.83 -13.73
CA ARG A 285 -11.93 9.61 -14.48
C ARG A 285 -11.87 11.07 -14.00
N THR A 286 -13.02 11.72 -13.86
CA THR A 286 -13.11 13.09 -13.35
C THR A 286 -12.48 13.23 -11.96
N MET A 287 -12.70 12.27 -11.08
CA MET A 287 -12.14 12.29 -9.74
C MET A 287 -10.63 12.02 -9.75
N MET A 288 -10.16 11.07 -10.56
CA MET A 288 -8.72 10.78 -10.69
C MET A 288 -7.96 11.99 -11.22
N GLU A 289 -8.51 12.69 -12.22
CA GLU A 289 -7.93 13.95 -12.73
C GLU A 289 -7.81 15.01 -11.63
N ARG A 290 -8.87 15.23 -10.84
CA ARG A 290 -8.84 16.17 -9.69
C ARG A 290 -7.83 15.79 -8.63
N LEU A 291 -7.59 14.49 -8.44
CA LEU A 291 -6.56 13.96 -7.56
C LEU A 291 -5.18 13.96 -8.24
N LYS A 292 -5.08 14.36 -9.49
CA LYS A 292 -3.86 14.34 -10.29
C LYS A 292 -3.26 12.92 -10.39
N LEU A 293 -4.11 11.89 -10.37
CA LEU A 293 -3.75 10.50 -10.60
C LEU A 293 -4.01 10.15 -12.06
N THR A 294 -3.22 9.24 -12.60
CA THR A 294 -3.35 8.79 -13.98
C THR A 294 -4.06 7.43 -14.02
N VAL A 295 -5.10 7.32 -14.82
CA VAL A 295 -5.79 6.06 -15.13
C VAL A 295 -5.07 5.41 -16.31
N ASN A 296 -4.91 4.10 -16.26
CA ASN A 296 -4.42 3.32 -17.40
C ASN A 296 -5.59 3.00 -18.34
N GLU A 297 -5.78 3.83 -19.36
CA GLU A 297 -6.91 3.69 -20.29
C GLU A 297 -6.88 2.39 -21.09
N GLU A 298 -5.70 1.83 -21.37
CA GLU A 298 -5.56 0.56 -22.10
C GLU A 298 -6.04 -0.64 -21.28
N LYS A 299 -5.95 -0.56 -19.97
CA LYS A 299 -6.32 -1.64 -19.05
C LYS A 299 -7.62 -1.38 -18.31
N THR A 300 -8.13 -0.15 -18.33
CA THR A 300 -9.41 0.19 -17.72
C THR A 300 -10.53 -0.22 -18.65
N THR A 301 -11.33 -1.18 -18.24
CA THR A 301 -12.39 -1.74 -19.06
C THR A 301 -13.73 -1.75 -18.33
N ARG A 302 -14.82 -1.73 -19.12
CA ARG A 302 -16.16 -1.97 -18.63
C ARG A 302 -16.63 -3.34 -19.08
N CYS A 303 -17.21 -4.08 -18.17
CA CYS A 303 -17.67 -5.44 -18.41
C CYS A 303 -19.06 -5.65 -17.80
N GLN A 304 -19.96 -6.25 -18.58
CA GLN A 304 -21.28 -6.68 -18.09
C GLN A 304 -21.29 -8.19 -17.85
N ILE A 305 -21.59 -8.59 -16.64
CA ILE A 305 -21.71 -9.99 -16.24
C ILE A 305 -23.20 -10.40 -16.42
N PRO A 306 -23.50 -11.54 -17.03
CA PRO A 306 -22.62 -12.69 -17.31
C PRO A 306 -22.03 -12.74 -18.73
N GLN A 307 -22.29 -11.74 -19.59
CA GLN A 307 -21.85 -11.77 -21.00
C GLN A 307 -20.34 -11.57 -21.14
N GLY A 308 -19.77 -10.72 -20.31
CA GLY A 308 -18.35 -10.42 -20.27
C GLY A 308 -17.61 -11.16 -19.15
N ARG A 309 -16.31 -10.84 -19.03
CA ARG A 309 -15.40 -11.38 -18.02
C ARG A 309 -14.37 -10.32 -17.64
N PHE A 310 -13.97 -10.30 -16.37
CA PHE A 310 -12.82 -9.53 -15.88
C PHE A 310 -12.02 -10.32 -14.85
N ASP A 311 -10.81 -9.92 -14.59
CA ASP A 311 -9.93 -10.54 -13.60
C ASP A 311 -9.64 -9.54 -12.46
N PHE A 312 -9.91 -9.93 -11.23
CA PHE A 312 -9.59 -9.12 -10.05
C PHE A 312 -8.72 -9.92 -9.10
N LEU A 313 -7.53 -9.40 -8.80
CA LEU A 313 -6.51 -10.05 -7.95
C LEU A 313 -6.10 -11.46 -8.44
N GLY A 314 -6.18 -11.70 -9.74
CA GLY A 314 -5.88 -13.00 -10.33
C GLY A 314 -7.02 -14.02 -10.25
N TYR A 315 -8.22 -13.57 -9.86
CA TYR A 315 -9.45 -14.37 -9.90
C TYR A 315 -10.32 -13.94 -11.08
N PRO A 316 -10.69 -14.87 -11.97
CA PRO A 316 -11.60 -14.58 -13.07
C PRO A 316 -13.05 -14.49 -12.60
N PHE A 317 -13.74 -13.44 -12.99
CA PHE A 317 -15.16 -13.24 -12.79
C PHE A 317 -15.89 -13.23 -14.13
N GLY A 318 -16.93 -14.04 -14.26
CA GLY A 318 -17.70 -14.20 -15.51
C GLY A 318 -18.71 -15.32 -15.41
N ARG A 319 -19.24 -15.76 -16.55
CA ARG A 319 -20.14 -16.90 -16.60
C ARG A 319 -19.40 -18.18 -16.25
N CYS A 320 -19.81 -18.85 -15.20
CA CYS A 320 -19.26 -20.14 -14.79
C CYS A 320 -20.26 -21.26 -15.10
N TYR A 321 -19.76 -22.39 -15.61
CA TYR A 321 -20.53 -23.60 -15.81
C TYR A 321 -20.29 -24.54 -14.64
N SER A 322 -21.38 -25.07 -14.07
CA SER A 322 -21.27 -26.14 -13.10
C SER A 322 -21.04 -27.48 -13.82
N PRO A 323 -19.93 -28.18 -13.53
CA PRO A 323 -19.69 -29.49 -14.13
C PRO A 323 -20.74 -30.56 -13.74
N LYS A 324 -21.52 -30.31 -12.67
CA LYS A 324 -22.55 -31.22 -12.16
C LYS A 324 -23.93 -31.03 -12.79
N THR A 325 -24.25 -29.87 -13.38
CA THR A 325 -25.62 -29.57 -13.82
C THR A 325 -25.74 -29.17 -15.29
N ASP A 326 -24.61 -28.99 -15.99
CA ASP A 326 -24.52 -28.50 -17.37
C ASP A 326 -25.37 -27.24 -17.67
N ARG A 327 -25.82 -26.57 -16.62
CA ARG A 327 -26.56 -25.30 -16.68
C ARG A 327 -25.63 -24.15 -16.35
N GLY A 328 -25.49 -23.25 -17.31
CA GLY A 328 -24.81 -21.97 -17.05
C GLY A 328 -25.58 -21.19 -15.99
N THR A 329 -25.00 -21.06 -14.81
CA THR A 329 -25.52 -20.17 -13.78
C THR A 329 -24.68 -18.89 -13.76
N ALA A 330 -25.36 -17.74 -13.70
CA ALA A 330 -24.72 -16.47 -13.39
C ALA A 330 -24.22 -16.42 -11.93
N ARG A 331 -24.44 -17.49 -11.19
CA ARG A 331 -24.01 -17.66 -9.80
C ARG A 331 -22.66 -18.34 -9.78
N PHE A 332 -21.69 -17.71 -9.18
CA PHE A 332 -20.42 -18.32 -8.82
C PHE A 332 -20.69 -19.42 -7.79
N PRO A 333 -20.34 -20.71 -8.03
CA PRO A 333 -20.55 -21.73 -7.03
C PRO A 333 -19.63 -21.48 -5.84
N ASP A 334 -20.18 -21.41 -4.62
CA ASP A 334 -19.42 -21.28 -3.37
C ASP A 334 -18.33 -22.36 -3.21
N ALA A 335 -18.56 -23.54 -3.77
CA ALA A 335 -17.60 -24.65 -3.75
C ALA A 335 -16.33 -24.40 -4.60
N HIS A 336 -16.41 -23.66 -5.71
CA HIS A 336 -15.23 -23.32 -6.52
C HIS A 336 -14.43 -22.15 -5.92
N LEU A 337 -15.06 -21.29 -5.12
CA LEU A 337 -14.37 -20.22 -4.44
C LEU A 337 -13.27 -20.81 -3.51
N HIS A 338 -13.57 -21.88 -2.77
CA HIS A 338 -12.61 -22.53 -1.88
C HIS A 338 -11.45 -23.23 -2.61
N GLU A 339 -11.70 -23.81 -3.77
CA GLU A 339 -10.68 -24.55 -4.55
C GLU A 339 -9.77 -23.59 -5.34
N VAL A 340 -10.35 -22.58 -5.98
CA VAL A 340 -9.62 -21.51 -6.68
C VAL A 340 -8.87 -20.63 -5.68
N LEU A 341 -9.45 -20.37 -4.50
CA LEU A 341 -8.80 -19.65 -3.40
C LEU A 341 -7.57 -20.40 -2.87
N GLY A 342 -7.61 -21.73 -2.81
CA GLY A 342 -6.46 -22.56 -2.42
C GLY A 342 -5.26 -22.42 -3.38
N LEU A 343 -5.51 -22.36 -4.68
CA LEU A 343 -4.48 -22.19 -5.72
C LEU A 343 -4.00 -20.73 -5.84
N GLY A 344 -4.89 -19.76 -5.64
CA GLY A 344 -4.57 -18.32 -5.70
C GLY A 344 -3.82 -17.83 -4.47
N LEU A 345 -4.05 -18.41 -3.29
CA LEU A 345 -3.33 -18.07 -2.06
C LEU A 345 -1.82 -18.31 -2.17
N GLN A 346 -1.37 -19.29 -2.97
CA GLN A 346 0.05 -19.48 -3.25
C GLN A 346 0.64 -18.31 -4.07
N ARG A 347 -0.13 -17.72 -5.00
CA ARG A 347 0.31 -16.57 -5.82
C ARG A 347 0.22 -15.24 -5.05
N LEU A 348 -0.82 -15.05 -4.23
CA LEU A 348 -0.98 -13.87 -3.38
C LEU A 348 -0.04 -13.89 -2.18
N SER A 349 0.27 -15.07 -1.63
CA SER A 349 1.23 -15.20 -0.53
C SER A 349 2.64 -14.71 -0.90
N VAL A 350 2.98 -14.66 -2.19
CA VAL A 350 4.22 -14.05 -2.67
C VAL A 350 4.15 -12.53 -2.65
N ARG A 351 2.98 -11.92 -2.91
CA ARG A 351 2.78 -10.46 -2.84
C ARG A 351 2.65 -9.95 -1.39
N THR A 352 1.97 -10.71 -0.52
CA THR A 352 1.72 -10.32 0.88
C THR A 352 2.80 -10.78 1.86
N ARG A 353 3.65 -11.76 1.49
CA ARG A 353 4.75 -12.25 2.34
C ARG A 353 5.82 -11.21 2.67
N ASN A 354 5.85 -10.09 1.97
CA ASN A 354 6.85 -9.05 2.15
C ASN A 354 6.35 -7.85 2.98
N LEU A 355 5.18 -7.93 3.60
CA LEU A 355 4.67 -6.88 4.47
C LEU A 355 4.97 -7.22 5.94
N PRO A 356 5.51 -6.28 6.72
CA PRO A 356 5.94 -6.53 8.09
C PRO A 356 4.83 -7.06 9.02
N TRP A 357 3.58 -6.80 8.71
CA TRP A 357 2.39 -7.17 9.49
C TRP A 357 1.48 -8.24 8.87
N ALA A 358 1.78 -8.76 7.69
CA ALA A 358 0.94 -9.78 7.03
C ALA A 358 1.11 -11.20 7.62
N LYS A 359 1.79 -11.35 8.74
CA LYS A 359 1.99 -12.60 9.47
C LYS A 359 1.67 -12.41 10.96
N ALA A 360 0.45 -12.02 11.26
CA ALA A 360 -0.13 -12.21 12.57
C ALA A 360 -1.30 -13.20 12.46
#